data_f23373f7b6f5c8eeee9b9906fd22ce48
#
_entry.id   f23373f7b6f5c8eeee9b9906fd22ce48
#
_cell.length_a   1.000
_cell.length_b   1.000
_cell.length_c   1.000
_cell.angle_alpha   90.00
_cell.angle_beta   90.00
_cell.angle_gamma   90.00
#
_symmetry.space_group_name_H-M   'P 1'
#
loop_
_entity.id
_entity.type
_entity.pdbx_description
1 polymer ?
#
loop_
_entity_poly.entity_id
_entity_poly.type
_entity_poly.pdbx_seq_one_letter_code
_entity_poly.pdbx_strand_id
1 'polypeptide(L)'
;QIIKMLSLSRFPQNLLVSRCFSSCCSWPGLSQWRNAPINSNRLWGDTSPQYQSLPSLPNDHPGYVKLLRASSLSELGAIALSTGFHPAPPPSRPEKPVLVSPKDIPSPKECGIPLNAYMLHNLAHVELNAIDLAWDTVVRFSKLHDAIGEGFFEDFARVADDESRHFAWCSQRLGELGYSYGDMPAHNVLWRECEKSSDDVAARLAVIPLVQEARGLDAGPRLVRKLVGFGDSRTSKIVAQIADEEVPHVAVGVHWFVAICEKTGCAPSSTFHALLKQHQVVPKGPFNFAARDEAGIPRDWYENEDSVNAHQLAPVRERLSDIISLEMENAT
;
A
#
# COMPACT_ATOMS: atom_id res chain seq x y z
N GLN A 1 -2.15 24.66 10.10
CA GLN A 1 -3.21 25.11 11.04
C GLN A 1 -3.73 23.96 11.89
N ILE A 2 -3.96 22.76 11.33
CA ILE A 2 -4.42 21.55 12.05
C ILE A 2 -3.37 21.07 13.07
N ILE A 3 -2.09 21.06 12.71
CA ILE A 3 -0.98 20.71 13.62
C ILE A 3 -0.83 21.73 14.76
N LYS A 4 -1.08 23.03 14.51
CA LYS A 4 -1.09 24.04 15.58
C LYS A 4 -2.24 23.88 16.55
N MET A 5 -3.38 23.31 16.14
CA MET A 5 -4.50 23.05 17.05
C MET A 5 -4.26 21.84 17.95
N LEU A 6 -3.48 20.83 17.53
CA LEU A 6 -3.13 19.67 18.37
C LEU A 6 -2.06 20.00 19.42
N SER A 7 -1.26 21.07 19.25
CA SER A 7 -0.18 21.42 20.17
C SER A 7 -0.56 22.35 21.35
N LEU A 8 -1.78 22.89 21.39
CA LEU A 8 -2.14 23.96 22.33
C LEU A 8 -3.40 23.72 23.19
N SER A 9 -4.07 22.59 23.10
CA SER A 9 -5.21 22.30 23.98
C SER A 9 -4.86 21.27 25.05
N ARG A 10 -4.79 21.72 26.32
CA ARG A 10 -4.89 20.83 27.48
C ARG A 10 -6.26 20.15 27.43
N PHE A 11 -6.29 18.89 27.01
CA PHE A 11 -7.51 18.08 27.04
C PHE A 11 -7.88 17.73 28.49
N PRO A 12 -9.15 17.82 28.88
CA PRO A 12 -9.58 17.31 30.18
C PRO A 12 -9.44 15.78 30.19
N GLN A 13 -8.70 15.29 31.16
CA GLN A 13 -8.51 13.87 31.45
C GLN A 13 -9.79 13.27 32.05
N ASN A 14 -10.86 13.17 31.35
CA ASN A 14 -12.00 12.30 31.72
C ASN A 14 -13.10 12.45 30.69
N LEU A 15 -13.04 11.63 29.64
CA LEU A 15 -14.23 11.23 28.89
C LEU A 15 -13.92 9.91 28.19
N LEU A 16 -13.96 8.83 28.97
CA LEU A 16 -14.27 7.50 28.48
C LEU A 16 -15.72 7.54 27.96
N VAL A 17 -15.93 8.05 26.77
CA VAL A 17 -17.16 7.87 26.04
C VAL A 17 -16.84 6.91 24.90
N SER A 18 -17.08 5.63 25.17
CA SER A 18 -17.38 4.65 24.15
C SER A 18 -18.62 5.15 23.39
N ARG A 19 -18.43 6.05 22.44
CA ARG A 19 -19.45 6.39 21.45
C ARG A 19 -19.25 5.48 20.25
N CYS A 20 -20.30 4.73 19.93
CA CYS A 20 -20.43 3.96 18.72
C CYS A 20 -19.86 4.76 17.55
N PHE A 21 -18.73 4.30 16.99
CA PHE A 21 -18.27 4.73 15.69
C PHE A 21 -19.44 4.58 14.72
N SER A 22 -19.73 5.63 13.96
CA SER A 22 -20.74 5.59 12.90
C SER A 22 -20.43 4.40 12.00
N SER A 23 -21.30 3.40 11.99
CA SER A 23 -21.07 2.07 11.37
C SER A 23 -21.04 2.11 9.82
N CYS A 24 -21.02 3.29 9.22
CA CYS A 24 -21.16 3.46 7.78
C CYS A 24 -19.85 3.39 6.98
N CYS A 25 -18.68 3.50 7.62
CA CYS A 25 -17.40 3.60 6.91
C CYS A 25 -16.33 2.63 7.43
N SER A 26 -16.68 1.49 8.00
CA SER A 26 -15.69 0.50 8.41
C SER A 26 -15.91 -0.82 7.69
N TRP A 27 -14.83 -1.36 7.16
CA TRP A 27 -14.84 -2.71 6.60
C TRP A 27 -15.22 -3.73 7.68
N PRO A 28 -16.26 -4.57 7.44
CA PRO A 28 -16.72 -5.52 8.46
C PRO A 28 -15.66 -6.54 8.89
N GLY A 29 -14.69 -6.82 8.00
CA GLY A 29 -13.58 -7.74 8.24
C GLY A 29 -12.44 -7.17 9.08
N LEU A 30 -12.40 -5.88 9.40
CA LEU A 30 -11.27 -5.23 10.08
C LEU A 30 -10.94 -5.88 11.44
N SER A 31 -11.96 -6.19 12.24
CA SER A 31 -11.76 -6.89 13.51
C SER A 31 -11.21 -8.30 13.32
N GLN A 32 -11.70 -9.04 12.31
CA GLN A 32 -11.19 -10.37 11.99
C GLN A 32 -9.75 -10.31 11.51
N TRP A 33 -9.41 -9.37 10.64
CA TRP A 33 -8.05 -9.17 10.16
C TRP A 33 -7.09 -8.82 11.31
N ARG A 34 -7.46 -7.90 12.20
CA ARG A 34 -6.66 -7.53 13.39
C ARG A 34 -6.38 -8.72 14.31
N ASN A 35 -7.34 -9.63 14.47
CA ASN A 35 -7.22 -10.77 15.37
C ASN A 35 -6.74 -12.06 14.68
N ALA A 36 -6.57 -12.05 13.36
CA ALA A 36 -6.04 -13.20 12.64
C ALA A 36 -4.57 -13.45 13.05
N PRO A 37 -4.14 -14.72 13.16
CA PRO A 37 -2.74 -15.04 13.40
C PRO A 37 -1.85 -14.41 12.32
N ILE A 38 -0.68 -13.92 12.74
CA ILE A 38 0.32 -13.42 11.79
C ILE A 38 0.79 -14.60 10.94
N ASN A 39 0.66 -14.46 9.62
CA ASN A 39 1.15 -15.45 8.69
C ASN A 39 2.68 -15.32 8.54
N SER A 40 3.41 -16.15 9.26
CA SER A 40 4.88 -16.18 9.19
C SER A 40 5.42 -16.86 7.93
N ASN A 41 4.58 -17.50 7.13
CA ASN A 41 5.03 -18.18 5.91
C ASN A 41 5.29 -17.16 4.80
N ARG A 42 6.56 -16.94 4.50
CA ARG A 42 7.01 -16.05 3.43
C ARG A 42 7.12 -16.74 2.06
N LEU A 43 6.76 -18.02 1.97
CA LEU A 43 6.83 -18.80 0.75
C LEU A 43 5.43 -19.09 0.22
N TRP A 44 5.28 -19.02 -1.09
CA TRP A 44 4.03 -19.32 -1.78
C TRP A 44 3.95 -20.80 -2.17
N GLY A 45 2.92 -21.49 -1.67
CA GLY A 45 2.63 -22.89 -2.01
C GLY A 45 3.70 -23.88 -1.52
N ASP A 46 3.68 -25.09 -2.09
CA ASP A 46 4.69 -26.11 -1.81
C ASP A 46 6.02 -25.69 -2.44
N THR A 47 7.03 -25.46 -1.61
CA THR A 47 8.31 -24.93 -2.03
C THR A 47 9.34 -26.01 -2.22
N SER A 48 10.10 -25.90 -3.30
CA SER A 48 11.34 -26.63 -3.47
C SER A 48 12.36 -26.24 -2.38
N PRO A 49 13.15 -27.17 -1.83
CA PRO A 49 14.13 -26.90 -0.76
C PRO A 49 15.11 -25.75 -1.04
N GLN A 50 15.37 -25.46 -2.31
CA GLN A 50 16.28 -24.39 -2.74
C GLN A 50 15.80 -22.97 -2.42
N TYR A 51 14.51 -22.76 -2.09
CA TYR A 51 13.94 -21.46 -1.73
C TYR A 51 13.71 -21.27 -0.24
N GLN A 52 14.14 -22.24 0.59
CA GLN A 52 13.92 -22.17 2.04
C GLN A 52 14.87 -21.19 2.77
N SER A 53 15.89 -20.68 2.11
CA SER A 53 16.77 -19.65 2.66
C SER A 53 16.42 -18.29 2.06
N LEU A 54 15.64 -17.48 2.78
CA LEU A 54 15.65 -16.04 2.56
C LEU A 54 17.09 -15.54 2.75
N PRO A 55 17.56 -14.57 1.90
CA PRO A 55 18.86 -13.98 2.13
C PRO A 55 18.92 -13.50 3.59
N SER A 56 19.96 -13.93 4.32
CA SER A 56 20.18 -13.49 5.68
C SER A 56 20.39 -11.97 5.64
N LEU A 57 19.43 -11.24 6.19
CA LEU A 57 19.55 -9.80 6.37
C LEU A 57 20.74 -9.51 7.32
N PRO A 58 21.47 -8.40 7.13
CA PRO A 58 22.62 -8.07 7.97
C PRO A 58 22.24 -8.04 9.44
N ASN A 59 22.90 -8.85 10.25
CA ASN A 59 22.60 -9.01 11.68
C ASN A 59 23.10 -7.86 12.57
N ASP A 60 23.62 -6.78 12.01
CA ASP A 60 24.53 -5.89 12.71
C ASP A 60 23.87 -4.66 13.36
N HIS A 61 22.56 -4.43 13.13
CA HIS A 61 21.88 -3.29 13.73
C HIS A 61 21.08 -3.71 14.98
N PRO A 62 21.43 -3.20 16.20
CA PRO A 62 20.78 -3.64 17.45
C PRO A 62 19.25 -3.43 17.47
N GLY A 63 18.77 -2.37 16.88
CA GLY A 63 17.32 -2.11 16.75
C GLY A 63 16.63 -3.10 15.83
N TYR A 64 17.25 -3.43 14.72
CA TYR A 64 16.76 -4.42 13.77
C TYR A 64 16.64 -5.82 14.37
N VAL A 65 17.63 -6.24 15.14
CA VAL A 65 17.61 -7.55 15.86
C VAL A 65 16.44 -7.59 16.86
N LYS A 66 16.14 -6.50 17.54
CA LYS A 66 14.98 -6.43 18.42
C LYS A 66 13.65 -6.55 17.64
N LEU A 67 13.53 -5.85 16.53
CA LEU A 67 12.35 -5.94 15.65
C LEU A 67 12.14 -7.37 15.14
N LEU A 68 13.20 -8.07 14.70
CA LEU A 68 13.11 -9.46 14.25
C LEU A 68 12.74 -10.45 15.37
N ARG A 69 13.01 -10.11 16.62
CA ARG A 69 12.71 -10.95 17.79
C ARG A 69 11.39 -10.60 18.46
N ALA A 70 10.72 -9.55 18.02
CA ALA A 70 9.45 -9.17 18.58
C ALA A 70 8.40 -10.27 18.37
N SER A 71 7.71 -10.63 19.43
CA SER A 71 6.73 -11.73 19.43
C SER A 71 5.32 -11.26 19.11
N SER A 72 5.11 -9.96 19.05
CA SER A 72 3.80 -9.34 18.79
C SER A 72 3.94 -8.02 18.04
N LEU A 73 2.86 -7.57 17.39
CA LEU A 73 2.82 -6.28 16.71
C LEU A 73 2.89 -5.11 17.71
N SER A 74 2.31 -5.26 18.91
CA SER A 74 2.42 -4.29 19.98
C SER A 74 3.87 -4.10 20.40
N GLU A 75 4.63 -5.19 20.55
CA GLU A 75 6.06 -5.14 20.86
C GLU A 75 6.87 -4.47 19.74
N LEU A 76 6.55 -4.76 18.46
CA LEU A 76 7.16 -4.10 17.31
C LEU A 76 6.93 -2.59 17.34
N GLY A 77 5.69 -2.17 17.56
CA GLY A 77 5.33 -0.76 17.69
C GLY A 77 6.06 -0.08 18.86
N ALA A 78 6.08 -0.69 20.03
CA ALA A 78 6.76 -0.18 21.21
C ALA A 78 8.29 -0.06 20.99
N ILE A 79 8.92 -1.02 20.31
CA ILE A 79 10.35 -0.96 19.97
C ILE A 79 10.61 0.21 18.99
N ALA A 80 9.80 0.36 17.95
CA ALA A 80 9.93 1.47 17.00
C ALA A 80 9.81 2.83 17.69
N LEU A 81 8.86 2.98 18.64
CA LEU A 81 8.67 4.17 19.44
C LEU A 81 9.85 4.45 20.41
N SER A 82 10.37 3.40 21.06
CA SER A 82 11.40 3.53 22.11
C SER A 82 12.82 3.74 21.56
N THR A 83 13.10 3.29 20.35
CA THR A 83 14.44 3.38 19.72
C THR A 83 14.73 4.75 19.12
N GLY A 84 13.75 5.67 19.09
CA GLY A 84 13.93 7.01 18.54
C GLY A 84 14.32 6.98 17.06
N PHE A 85 13.82 6.00 16.32
CA PHE A 85 14.01 5.97 14.86
C PHE A 85 13.50 7.28 14.29
N HIS A 86 14.43 8.14 13.89
CA HIS A 86 14.07 9.26 13.04
C HIS A 86 14.00 8.74 11.62
N PRO A 87 12.89 8.97 10.91
CA PRO A 87 12.82 8.64 9.51
C PRO A 87 13.93 9.43 8.79
N ALA A 88 15.01 8.72 8.43
CA ALA A 88 16.01 9.29 7.55
C ALA A 88 15.49 9.14 6.13
N PRO A 89 15.23 10.20 5.41
CA PRO A 89 14.90 10.12 3.99
C PRO A 89 16.19 9.93 3.17
N PRO A 90 16.15 9.13 2.09
CA PRO A 90 15.20 8.05 1.80
C PRO A 90 15.51 6.79 2.62
N PRO A 91 14.61 5.79 2.69
CA PRO A 91 14.90 4.55 3.39
C PRO A 91 16.15 3.89 2.80
N SER A 92 16.91 3.20 3.66
CA SER A 92 18.07 2.43 3.21
C SER A 92 17.61 1.35 2.25
N ARG A 93 18.05 1.44 1.00
CA ARG A 93 17.68 0.52 -0.07
C ARG A 93 18.88 -0.31 -0.50
N PRO A 94 18.66 -1.54 -1.00
CA PRO A 94 19.73 -2.30 -1.65
C PRO A 94 20.25 -1.51 -2.87
N GLU A 95 21.48 -1.78 -3.29
CA GLU A 95 22.10 -1.15 -4.46
C GLU A 95 21.30 -1.36 -5.76
N LYS A 96 20.50 -2.41 -5.81
CA LYS A 96 19.60 -2.75 -6.91
C LYS A 96 18.15 -2.82 -6.40
N PRO A 97 17.16 -2.45 -7.20
CA PRO A 97 17.25 -1.92 -8.58
C PRO A 97 17.86 -0.50 -8.65
N VAL A 98 18.49 -0.19 -9.77
CA VAL A 98 18.89 1.20 -10.08
C VAL A 98 17.63 2.05 -10.21
N LEU A 99 17.55 3.14 -9.46
CA LEU A 99 16.42 4.05 -9.52
C LEU A 99 16.61 5.08 -10.63
N VAL A 100 15.61 5.16 -11.51
CA VAL A 100 15.59 6.08 -12.66
C VAL A 100 14.30 6.92 -12.66
N SER A 101 14.25 7.93 -13.50
CA SER A 101 13.01 8.67 -13.72
C SER A 101 11.95 7.76 -14.37
N PRO A 102 10.65 7.92 -14.05
CA PRO A 102 9.59 7.09 -14.65
C PRO A 102 9.59 7.04 -16.19
N LYS A 103 10.01 8.15 -16.83
CA LYS A 103 10.12 8.22 -18.29
C LYS A 103 11.31 7.42 -18.86
N ASP A 104 12.28 7.08 -18.03
CA ASP A 104 13.50 6.37 -18.38
C ASP A 104 13.41 4.86 -18.02
N ILE A 105 12.25 4.41 -17.56
CA ILE A 105 11.98 2.98 -17.35
C ILE A 105 11.88 2.31 -18.73
N PRO A 106 12.76 1.34 -19.05
CA PRO A 106 12.73 0.67 -20.34
C PRO A 106 11.49 -0.22 -20.48
N SER A 107 10.98 -0.36 -21.69
CA SER A 107 9.90 -1.29 -21.98
C SER A 107 10.37 -2.76 -21.85
N PRO A 108 9.45 -3.74 -21.72
CA PRO A 108 9.81 -5.15 -21.67
C PRO A 108 10.66 -5.61 -22.86
N LYS A 109 10.40 -5.08 -24.06
CA LYS A 109 11.17 -5.40 -25.28
C LYS A 109 12.61 -4.90 -25.19
N GLU A 110 12.81 -3.70 -24.64
CA GLU A 110 14.16 -3.12 -24.45
C GLU A 110 14.95 -3.86 -23.37
N CYS A 111 14.27 -4.33 -22.32
CA CYS A 111 14.90 -5.16 -21.28
C CYS A 111 15.23 -6.58 -21.75
N GLY A 112 14.61 -7.08 -22.83
CA GLY A 112 14.70 -8.48 -23.23
C GLY A 112 14.09 -9.46 -22.23
N ILE A 113 13.16 -9.00 -21.39
CA ILE A 113 12.55 -9.76 -20.28
C ILE A 113 11.09 -10.09 -20.66
N PRO A 114 10.62 -11.33 -20.42
CA PRO A 114 9.23 -11.69 -20.62
C PRO A 114 8.28 -10.77 -19.85
N LEU A 115 7.14 -10.47 -20.45
CA LEU A 115 6.22 -9.48 -19.90
C LEU A 115 5.68 -9.85 -18.49
N ASN A 116 5.47 -11.14 -18.21
CA ASN A 116 5.07 -11.61 -16.88
C ASN A 116 6.15 -11.34 -15.81
N ALA A 117 7.43 -11.62 -16.11
CA ALA A 117 8.53 -11.30 -15.21
C ALA A 117 8.71 -9.78 -15.03
N TYR A 118 8.55 -9.01 -16.14
CA TYR A 118 8.57 -7.55 -16.07
C TYR A 118 7.46 -6.98 -15.16
N MET A 119 6.21 -7.43 -15.34
CA MET A 119 5.09 -6.99 -14.51
C MET A 119 5.29 -7.38 -13.03
N LEU A 120 5.79 -8.60 -12.79
CA LEU A 120 6.04 -9.10 -11.45
C LEU A 120 7.18 -8.35 -10.74
N HIS A 121 8.24 -7.98 -11.45
CA HIS A 121 9.31 -7.15 -10.89
C HIS A 121 8.81 -5.77 -10.48
N ASN A 122 7.98 -5.15 -11.32
CA ASN A 122 7.37 -3.87 -10.99
C ASN A 122 6.44 -3.98 -9.77
N LEU A 123 5.67 -5.07 -9.66
CA LEU A 123 4.85 -5.34 -8.49
C LEU A 123 5.74 -5.51 -7.25
N ALA A 124 6.78 -6.35 -7.29
CA ALA A 124 7.72 -6.51 -6.20
C ALA A 124 8.31 -5.16 -5.72
N HIS A 125 8.56 -4.23 -6.66
CA HIS A 125 9.04 -2.90 -6.30
C HIS A 125 7.97 -2.05 -5.61
N VAL A 126 6.69 -2.20 -5.97
CA VAL A 126 5.56 -1.57 -5.27
C VAL A 126 5.47 -2.11 -3.84
N GLU A 127 5.48 -3.45 -3.66
CA GLU A 127 5.41 -4.08 -2.34
C GLU A 127 6.57 -3.65 -1.42
N LEU A 128 7.81 -3.60 -1.95
CA LEU A 128 8.94 -3.10 -1.17
C LEU A 128 8.74 -1.63 -0.73
N ASN A 129 8.17 -0.80 -1.60
CA ASN A 129 7.82 0.56 -1.21
C ASN A 129 6.73 0.56 -0.13
N ALA A 130 5.69 -0.26 -0.27
CA ALA A 130 4.59 -0.34 0.69
C ALA A 130 5.06 -0.72 2.10
N ILE A 131 6.02 -1.65 2.22
CA ILE A 131 6.70 -1.95 3.50
C ILE A 131 7.27 -0.66 4.13
N ASP A 132 8.04 0.10 3.35
CA ASP A 132 8.69 1.31 3.85
C ASP A 132 7.68 2.41 4.19
N LEU A 133 6.59 2.54 3.40
CA LEU A 133 5.52 3.53 3.63
C LEU A 133 4.78 3.25 4.94
N ALA A 134 4.49 1.99 5.21
CA ALA A 134 3.83 1.58 6.45
C ALA A 134 4.74 1.83 7.66
N TRP A 135 6.02 1.44 7.60
CA TRP A 135 6.98 1.71 8.66
C TRP A 135 7.29 3.20 8.84
N ASP A 136 7.39 3.97 7.76
CA ASP A 136 7.55 5.43 7.85
C ASP A 136 6.36 6.06 8.57
N THR A 137 5.13 5.56 8.32
CA THR A 137 3.92 6.03 9.00
C THR A 137 4.00 5.75 10.51
N VAL A 138 4.42 4.55 10.93
CA VAL A 138 4.63 4.20 12.34
C VAL A 138 5.67 5.12 13.00
N VAL A 139 6.83 5.24 12.40
CA VAL A 139 7.96 5.97 13.01
C VAL A 139 7.74 7.48 12.99
N ARG A 140 7.30 8.02 11.86
CA ARG A 140 7.13 9.46 11.66
C ARG A 140 6.10 10.07 12.59
N PHE A 141 5.00 9.37 12.81
CA PHE A 141 3.91 9.86 13.65
C PHE A 141 3.94 9.32 15.09
N SER A 142 5.05 8.69 15.51
CA SER A 142 5.21 8.13 16.85
C SER A 142 4.94 9.14 17.98
N LYS A 143 5.27 10.41 17.77
CA LYS A 143 5.00 11.49 18.74
C LYS A 143 3.50 11.75 18.98
N LEU A 144 2.64 11.25 18.12
CA LEU A 144 1.19 11.36 18.24
C LEU A 144 0.56 10.15 18.95
N HIS A 145 1.37 9.23 19.50
CA HIS A 145 0.92 7.99 20.13
C HIS A 145 -0.18 8.24 21.17
N ASP A 146 0.04 9.15 22.11
CA ASP A 146 -0.94 9.47 23.17
C ASP A 146 -2.22 10.11 22.61
N ALA A 147 -2.11 10.77 21.45
CA ALA A 147 -3.24 11.42 20.81
C ALA A 147 -4.06 10.47 19.94
N ILE A 148 -3.43 9.57 19.21
CA ILE A 148 -4.09 8.69 18.22
C ILE A 148 -4.44 7.34 18.88
N GLY A 149 -3.55 6.80 19.71
CA GLY A 149 -3.67 5.51 20.38
C GLY A 149 -2.81 4.42 19.72
N GLU A 150 -2.49 3.39 20.52
CA GLU A 150 -1.59 2.29 20.16
C GLU A 150 -2.07 1.52 18.91
N GLY A 151 -3.37 1.29 18.79
CA GLY A 151 -3.95 0.53 17.68
C GLY A 151 -3.62 1.07 16.28
N PHE A 152 -3.36 2.38 16.14
CA PHE A 152 -2.87 2.95 14.88
C PHE A 152 -1.53 2.34 14.46
N PHE A 153 -0.62 2.27 15.40
CA PHE A 153 0.73 1.77 15.16
C PHE A 153 0.76 0.26 14.95
N GLU A 154 -0.09 -0.47 15.68
CA GLU A 154 -0.28 -1.91 15.49
C GLU A 154 -0.82 -2.24 14.10
N ASP A 155 -1.84 -1.51 13.65
CA ASP A 155 -2.43 -1.72 12.33
C ASP A 155 -1.41 -1.47 11.21
N PHE A 156 -0.67 -0.36 11.23
CA PHE A 156 0.35 -0.08 10.21
C PHE A 156 1.57 -1.00 10.28
N ALA A 157 1.96 -1.46 11.47
CA ALA A 157 2.98 -2.50 11.60
C ALA A 157 2.51 -3.83 10.98
N ARG A 158 1.22 -4.17 11.13
CA ARG A 158 0.64 -5.35 10.51
C ARG A 158 0.56 -5.22 8.98
N VAL A 159 0.17 -4.04 8.46
CA VAL A 159 0.26 -3.76 7.02
C VAL A 159 1.68 -4.00 6.52
N ALA A 160 2.70 -3.46 7.20
CA ALA A 160 4.10 -3.69 6.81
C ALA A 160 4.49 -5.17 6.81
N ASP A 161 3.97 -5.98 7.73
CA ASP A 161 4.18 -7.43 7.77
C ASP A 161 3.52 -8.13 6.57
N ASP A 162 2.28 -7.80 6.25
CA ASP A 162 1.58 -8.35 5.08
C ASP A 162 2.32 -7.97 3.79
N GLU A 163 2.73 -6.72 3.60
CA GLU A 163 3.49 -6.24 2.45
C GLU A 163 4.85 -6.96 2.29
N SER A 164 5.51 -7.25 3.42
CA SER A 164 6.76 -8.01 3.40
C SER A 164 6.58 -9.44 2.89
N ARG A 165 5.42 -10.04 3.14
CA ARG A 165 5.02 -11.34 2.61
C ARG A 165 4.72 -11.26 1.11
N HIS A 166 4.01 -10.23 0.66
CA HIS A 166 3.75 -9.96 -0.76
C HIS A 166 5.05 -9.81 -1.54
N PHE A 167 5.99 -9.02 -1.03
CA PHE A 167 7.32 -8.88 -1.63
C PHE A 167 8.07 -10.21 -1.71
N ALA A 168 8.01 -11.02 -0.64
CA ALA A 168 8.65 -12.34 -0.62
C ALA A 168 8.06 -13.29 -1.68
N TRP A 169 6.75 -13.32 -1.85
CA TRP A 169 6.08 -14.11 -2.89
C TRP A 169 6.46 -13.66 -4.30
N CYS A 170 6.49 -12.36 -4.54
CA CYS A 170 6.94 -11.80 -5.82
C CYS A 170 8.40 -12.15 -6.11
N SER A 171 9.27 -12.02 -5.11
CA SER A 171 10.70 -12.34 -5.23
C SER A 171 10.94 -13.82 -5.49
N GLN A 172 10.24 -14.72 -4.76
CA GLN A 172 10.27 -16.15 -5.00
C GLN A 172 9.86 -16.46 -6.45
N ARG A 173 8.73 -15.91 -6.89
CA ARG A 173 8.22 -16.18 -8.24
C ARG A 173 9.13 -15.65 -9.33
N LEU A 174 9.77 -14.50 -9.13
CA LEU A 174 10.83 -14.02 -10.04
C LEU A 174 11.96 -15.04 -10.15
N GLY A 175 12.44 -15.59 -9.02
CA GLY A 175 13.46 -16.64 -9.02
C GLY A 175 13.03 -17.90 -9.78
N GLU A 176 11.77 -18.32 -9.65
CA GLU A 176 11.20 -19.45 -10.41
C GLU A 176 11.14 -19.18 -11.93
N LEU A 177 11.05 -17.91 -12.33
CA LEU A 177 11.08 -17.48 -13.73
C LEU A 177 12.52 -17.26 -14.26
N GLY A 178 13.54 -17.44 -13.40
CA GLY A 178 14.95 -17.23 -13.75
C GLY A 178 15.42 -15.78 -13.66
N TYR A 179 14.70 -14.92 -12.91
CA TYR A 179 15.01 -13.51 -12.69
C TYR A 179 15.12 -13.20 -11.21
N SER A 180 15.70 -12.04 -10.89
CA SER A 180 15.80 -11.54 -9.52
C SER A 180 15.22 -10.15 -9.38
N TYR A 181 14.71 -9.81 -8.20
CA TYR A 181 14.41 -8.42 -7.90
C TYR A 181 15.69 -7.58 -7.98
N GLY A 182 15.64 -6.51 -8.76
CA GLY A 182 16.80 -5.67 -9.06
C GLY A 182 17.41 -5.86 -10.44
N ASP A 183 16.96 -6.85 -11.21
CA ASP A 183 17.45 -7.08 -12.59
C ASP A 183 16.98 -6.01 -13.59
N MET A 184 15.96 -5.24 -13.23
CA MET A 184 15.47 -4.11 -13.99
C MET A 184 15.53 -2.82 -13.18
N PRO A 185 15.68 -1.66 -13.83
CA PRO A 185 15.54 -0.38 -13.15
C PRO A 185 14.11 -0.17 -12.62
N ALA A 186 13.99 0.65 -11.60
CA ALA A 186 12.72 1.01 -10.99
C ALA A 186 12.64 2.54 -10.76
N HIS A 187 11.50 3.04 -10.30
CA HIS A 187 11.34 4.46 -10.00
C HIS A 187 10.85 4.71 -8.59
N ASN A 188 11.17 5.85 -8.01
CA ASN A 188 10.85 6.19 -6.62
C ASN A 188 9.63 7.13 -6.50
N VAL A 189 8.63 6.99 -7.39
CA VAL A 189 7.46 7.88 -7.38
C VAL A 189 6.64 7.70 -6.11
N LEU A 190 6.42 6.46 -5.68
CA LEU A 190 5.59 6.17 -4.51
C LEU A 190 6.19 6.77 -3.23
N TRP A 191 7.51 6.64 -3.05
CA TRP A 191 8.21 7.28 -1.95
C TRP A 191 8.09 8.81 -1.98
N ARG A 192 8.21 9.45 -3.15
CA ARG A 192 8.05 10.90 -3.29
C ARG A 192 6.64 11.38 -2.92
N GLU A 193 5.61 10.60 -3.19
CA GLU A 193 4.25 10.90 -2.73
C GLU A 193 4.15 10.77 -1.20
N CYS A 194 4.85 9.79 -0.62
CA CYS A 194 4.97 9.64 0.83
C CYS A 194 5.62 10.87 1.48
N GLU A 195 6.72 11.35 0.92
CA GLU A 195 7.43 12.56 1.42
C GLU A 195 6.54 13.79 1.43
N LYS A 196 5.69 13.99 0.43
CA LYS A 196 4.75 15.12 0.38
C LYS A 196 3.79 15.17 1.58
N SER A 197 3.46 14.03 2.15
CA SER A 197 2.55 13.90 3.29
C SER A 197 3.25 13.71 4.64
N SER A 198 4.56 14.04 4.71
CA SER A 198 5.41 13.76 5.87
C SER A 198 5.03 14.50 7.15
N ASP A 199 4.41 15.68 7.03
CA ASP A 199 4.20 16.59 8.15
C ASP A 199 2.79 16.51 8.76
N ASP A 200 1.88 15.75 8.14
CA ASP A 200 0.49 15.67 8.54
C ASP A 200 -0.02 14.23 8.42
N VAL A 201 -0.45 13.66 9.55
CA VAL A 201 -0.95 12.27 9.59
C VAL A 201 -2.24 12.10 8.80
N ALA A 202 -3.13 13.09 8.77
CA ALA A 202 -4.36 13.02 7.97
C ALA A 202 -4.02 13.09 6.47
N ALA A 203 -3.04 13.93 6.08
CA ALA A 203 -2.54 13.97 4.71
C ALA A 203 -1.87 12.63 4.31
N ARG A 204 -1.08 12.02 5.22
CA ARG A 204 -0.49 10.70 5.01
C ARG A 204 -1.57 9.67 4.71
N LEU A 205 -2.63 9.62 5.50
CA LEU A 205 -3.73 8.68 5.32
C LEU A 205 -4.50 8.95 4.03
N ALA A 206 -4.77 10.21 3.70
CA ALA A 206 -5.45 10.57 2.47
C ALA A 206 -4.63 10.21 1.22
N VAL A 207 -3.32 10.47 1.22
CA VAL A 207 -2.46 10.29 0.05
C VAL A 207 -2.05 8.83 -0.12
N ILE A 208 -1.58 8.16 0.93
CA ILE A 208 -0.98 6.83 0.81
C ILE A 208 -2.05 5.74 0.79
N PRO A 209 -2.72 5.34 1.89
CA PRO A 209 -3.66 4.24 1.80
C PRO A 209 -4.88 4.55 0.92
N LEU A 210 -5.44 5.76 0.99
CA LEU A 210 -6.71 6.07 0.32
C LEU A 210 -6.58 6.42 -1.16
N VAL A 211 -5.38 6.78 -1.64
CA VAL A 211 -5.15 7.03 -3.07
C VAL A 211 -4.11 6.07 -3.66
N GLN A 212 -2.93 5.94 -3.07
CA GLN A 212 -1.85 5.18 -3.71
C GLN A 212 -2.07 3.66 -3.57
N GLU A 213 -2.36 3.14 -2.37
CA GLU A 213 -2.65 1.72 -2.16
C GLU A 213 -4.02 1.33 -2.75
N ALA A 214 -5.02 2.21 -2.66
CA ALA A 214 -6.31 1.98 -3.32
C ALA A 214 -6.19 1.77 -4.84
N ARG A 215 -5.10 2.19 -5.50
CA ARG A 215 -4.80 1.81 -6.89
C ARG A 215 -4.50 0.32 -7.04
N GLY A 216 -4.01 -0.34 -5.99
CA GLY A 216 -3.86 -1.81 -5.95
C GLY A 216 -5.19 -2.51 -6.16
N LEU A 217 -6.25 -2.04 -5.46
CA LEU A 217 -7.62 -2.54 -5.64
C LEU A 217 -8.12 -2.42 -7.09
N ASP A 218 -7.72 -1.35 -7.78
CA ASP A 218 -8.12 -1.10 -9.17
C ASP A 218 -7.27 -1.91 -10.17
N ALA A 219 -5.96 -2.01 -9.93
CA ALA A 219 -4.99 -2.59 -10.87
C ALA A 219 -4.88 -4.11 -10.74
N GLY A 220 -5.02 -4.66 -9.54
CA GLY A 220 -4.85 -6.09 -9.25
C GLY A 220 -5.66 -6.98 -10.18
N PRO A 221 -6.99 -6.83 -10.27
CA PRO A 221 -7.80 -7.66 -11.17
C PRO A 221 -7.43 -7.55 -12.66
N ARG A 222 -6.95 -6.39 -13.10
CA ARG A 222 -6.48 -6.22 -14.48
C ARG A 222 -5.17 -6.96 -14.73
N LEU A 223 -4.26 -6.91 -13.76
CA LEU A 223 -3.00 -7.64 -13.83
C LEU A 223 -3.23 -9.15 -13.83
N VAL A 224 -4.14 -9.64 -12.96
CA VAL A 224 -4.55 -11.05 -12.94
C VAL A 224 -5.05 -11.50 -14.32
N ARG A 225 -5.99 -10.75 -14.92
CA ARG A 225 -6.51 -11.08 -16.26
C ARG A 225 -5.42 -11.15 -17.33
N LYS A 226 -4.46 -10.22 -17.30
CA LYS A 226 -3.30 -10.25 -18.23
C LYS A 226 -2.48 -11.52 -18.05
N LEU A 227 -2.14 -11.86 -16.81
CA LEU A 227 -1.34 -13.05 -16.48
C LEU A 227 -2.03 -14.36 -16.88
N VAL A 228 -3.35 -14.44 -16.67
CA VAL A 228 -4.17 -15.55 -17.17
C VAL A 228 -4.10 -15.63 -18.70
N GLY A 229 -4.22 -14.49 -19.40
CA GLY A 229 -4.10 -14.42 -20.87
C GLY A 229 -2.74 -14.89 -21.40
N PHE A 230 -1.66 -14.73 -20.61
CA PHE A 230 -0.33 -15.29 -20.94
C PHE A 230 -0.16 -16.76 -20.56
N GLY A 231 -1.14 -17.40 -19.95
CA GLY A 231 -1.05 -18.77 -19.45
C GLY A 231 -0.22 -18.92 -18.17
N ASP A 232 0.17 -17.83 -17.52
CA ASP A 232 0.91 -17.86 -16.23
C ASP A 232 -0.04 -17.94 -15.03
N SER A 233 -0.63 -19.13 -14.88
CA SER A 233 -1.60 -19.39 -13.81
C SER A 233 -1.00 -19.29 -12.40
N ARG A 234 0.31 -19.54 -12.24
CA ARG A 234 0.98 -19.45 -10.95
C ARG A 234 1.15 -17.99 -10.51
N THR A 235 1.68 -17.15 -11.38
CA THR A 235 1.81 -15.71 -11.10
C THR A 235 0.44 -15.07 -10.90
N SER A 236 -0.58 -15.46 -11.72
CA SER A 236 -1.92 -14.91 -11.57
C SER A 236 -2.56 -15.20 -10.22
N LYS A 237 -2.33 -16.39 -9.64
CA LYS A 237 -2.81 -16.75 -8.30
C LYS A 237 -2.14 -15.93 -7.19
N ILE A 238 -0.82 -15.73 -7.30
CA ILE A 238 -0.08 -14.88 -6.36
C ILE A 238 -0.64 -13.45 -6.38
N VAL A 239 -0.78 -12.87 -7.56
CA VAL A 239 -1.30 -11.50 -7.72
C VAL A 239 -2.76 -11.38 -7.28
N ALA A 240 -3.58 -12.41 -7.49
CA ALA A 240 -4.96 -12.43 -7.01
C ALA A 240 -5.01 -12.40 -5.47
N GLN A 241 -4.18 -13.21 -4.80
CA GLN A 241 -4.09 -13.22 -3.34
C GLN A 241 -3.61 -11.87 -2.79
N ILE A 242 -2.59 -11.26 -3.39
CA ILE A 242 -2.14 -9.91 -3.02
C ILE A 242 -3.29 -8.91 -3.16
N ALA A 243 -4.00 -8.91 -4.30
CA ALA A 243 -5.11 -7.99 -4.53
C ALA A 243 -6.26 -8.15 -3.51
N ASP A 244 -6.53 -9.37 -3.03
CA ASP A 244 -7.53 -9.62 -1.99
C ASP A 244 -7.04 -9.11 -0.61
N GLU A 245 -5.73 -9.24 -0.34
CA GLU A 245 -5.11 -8.78 0.91
C GLU A 245 -4.90 -7.25 0.96
N GLU A 246 -5.04 -6.53 -0.15
CA GLU A 246 -5.03 -5.06 -0.19
C GLU A 246 -6.30 -4.41 0.39
N VAL A 247 -7.43 -5.13 0.42
CA VAL A 247 -8.69 -4.60 0.98
C VAL A 247 -8.53 -4.17 2.43
N PRO A 248 -7.99 -5.00 3.36
CA PRO A 248 -7.74 -4.59 4.74
C PRO A 248 -6.77 -3.42 4.87
N HIS A 249 -5.74 -3.31 4.02
CA HIS A 249 -4.76 -2.21 4.10
C HIS A 249 -5.43 -0.86 3.82
N VAL A 250 -6.23 -0.80 2.78
CA VAL A 250 -7.02 0.39 2.46
C VAL A 250 -8.07 0.66 3.55
N ALA A 251 -8.74 -0.37 4.08
CA ALA A 251 -9.72 -0.23 5.15
C ALA A 251 -9.13 0.32 6.45
N VAL A 252 -7.89 -0.04 6.79
CA VAL A 252 -7.11 0.58 7.88
C VAL A 252 -6.96 2.08 7.64
N GLY A 253 -6.62 2.48 6.40
CA GLY A 253 -6.54 3.87 6.00
C GLY A 253 -7.84 4.63 6.20
N VAL A 254 -8.99 4.07 5.75
CA VAL A 254 -10.33 4.65 5.95
C VAL A 254 -10.64 4.81 7.44
N HIS A 255 -10.45 3.74 8.21
CA HIS A 255 -10.75 3.73 9.65
C HIS A 255 -10.02 4.85 10.39
N TRP A 256 -8.71 4.95 10.22
CA TRP A 256 -7.91 5.92 10.94
C TRP A 256 -8.07 7.35 10.42
N PHE A 257 -8.31 7.52 9.12
CA PHE A 257 -8.63 8.83 8.57
C PHE A 257 -9.93 9.40 9.16
N VAL A 258 -10.99 8.59 9.21
CA VAL A 258 -12.27 8.98 9.83
C VAL A 258 -12.07 9.26 11.32
N ALA A 259 -11.40 8.37 12.06
CA ALA A 259 -11.14 8.54 13.49
C ALA A 259 -10.38 9.84 13.81
N ILE A 260 -9.38 10.20 12.99
CA ILE A 260 -8.63 11.45 13.15
C ILE A 260 -9.51 12.66 12.82
N CYS A 261 -10.31 12.60 11.77
CA CYS A 261 -11.25 13.66 11.44
C CYS A 261 -12.27 13.90 12.56
N GLU A 262 -12.87 12.84 13.10
CA GLU A 262 -13.81 12.93 14.22
C GLU A 262 -13.14 13.53 15.47
N LYS A 263 -11.94 13.08 15.80
CA LYS A 263 -11.17 13.58 16.94
C LYS A 263 -10.81 15.06 16.80
N THR A 264 -10.61 15.53 15.59
CA THR A 264 -10.28 16.93 15.30
C THR A 264 -11.51 17.79 15.00
N GLY A 265 -12.72 17.21 15.00
CA GLY A 265 -13.96 17.90 14.70
C GLY A 265 -14.09 18.30 13.22
N CYS A 266 -13.39 17.61 12.33
CA CYS A 266 -13.42 17.86 10.89
C CYS A 266 -14.38 16.90 10.18
N ALA A 267 -15.03 17.36 9.11
CA ALA A 267 -15.83 16.48 8.27
C ALA A 267 -14.94 15.66 7.33
N PRO A 268 -15.00 14.31 7.35
CA PRO A 268 -14.06 13.47 6.58
C PRO A 268 -14.02 13.77 5.08
N SER A 269 -15.18 13.86 4.40
CA SER A 269 -15.25 14.09 2.96
C SER A 269 -14.58 15.41 2.54
N SER A 270 -14.97 16.52 3.16
CA SER A 270 -14.39 17.83 2.84
C SER A 270 -12.90 17.91 3.19
N THR A 271 -12.48 17.26 4.28
CA THR A 271 -11.06 17.18 4.69
C THR A 271 -10.25 16.40 3.67
N PHE A 272 -10.76 15.25 3.22
CA PHE A 272 -10.12 14.43 2.19
C PHE A 272 -9.86 15.23 0.91
N HIS A 273 -10.90 15.87 0.37
CA HIS A 273 -10.77 16.68 -0.84
C HIS A 273 -9.83 17.88 -0.67
N ALA A 274 -9.86 18.54 0.48
CA ALA A 274 -8.96 19.65 0.77
C ALA A 274 -7.49 19.20 0.82
N LEU A 275 -7.21 18.07 1.46
CA LEU A 275 -5.86 17.48 1.53
C LEU A 275 -5.36 17.03 0.16
N LEU A 276 -6.18 16.36 -0.64
CA LEU A 276 -5.79 15.98 -2.00
C LEU A 276 -5.48 17.19 -2.86
N LYS A 277 -6.28 18.25 -2.77
CA LYS A 277 -6.02 19.52 -3.48
C LYS A 277 -4.72 20.16 -3.01
N GLN A 278 -4.47 20.21 -1.71
CA GLN A 278 -3.24 20.77 -1.12
C GLN A 278 -2.00 20.03 -1.61
N HIS A 279 -2.05 18.69 -1.67
CA HIS A 279 -0.94 17.84 -2.08
C HIS A 279 -0.89 17.57 -3.58
N GLN A 280 -1.80 18.17 -4.36
CA GLN A 280 -1.88 18.00 -5.82
C GLN A 280 -2.01 16.52 -6.24
N VAL A 281 -2.77 15.76 -5.47
CA VAL A 281 -3.06 14.35 -5.72
C VAL A 281 -4.47 14.22 -6.26
N VAL A 282 -4.62 13.45 -7.34
CA VAL A 282 -5.91 13.19 -7.97
C VAL A 282 -6.11 11.69 -8.11
N PRO A 283 -7.19 11.11 -7.54
CA PRO A 283 -7.59 9.74 -7.82
C PRO A 283 -7.85 9.58 -9.32
N LYS A 284 -7.33 8.50 -9.92
CA LYS A 284 -7.47 8.24 -11.37
C LYS A 284 -8.03 6.85 -11.60
N GLY A 285 -9.21 6.79 -12.24
CA GLY A 285 -9.80 5.54 -12.69
C GLY A 285 -9.04 4.88 -13.86
N PRO A 286 -9.54 3.74 -14.34
CA PRO A 286 -10.83 3.14 -13.96
C PRO A 286 -10.82 2.55 -12.57
N PHE A 287 -11.90 2.74 -11.80
CA PHE A 287 -12.05 2.29 -10.41
C PHE A 287 -12.71 0.91 -10.32
N ASN A 288 -12.22 0.08 -9.40
CA ASN A 288 -12.90 -1.14 -8.97
C ASN A 288 -13.86 -0.80 -7.82
N PHE A 289 -15.07 -0.41 -8.19
CA PHE A 289 -16.08 0.03 -7.22
C PHE A 289 -16.37 -1.03 -6.14
N ALA A 290 -16.43 -2.30 -6.53
CA ALA A 290 -16.73 -3.37 -5.58
C ALA A 290 -15.66 -3.48 -4.48
N ALA A 291 -14.38 -3.53 -4.83
CA ALA A 291 -13.30 -3.62 -3.86
C ALA A 291 -13.14 -2.32 -3.04
N ARG A 292 -13.38 -1.14 -3.65
CA ARG A 292 -13.37 0.14 -2.93
C ARG A 292 -14.52 0.28 -1.94
N ASP A 293 -15.73 -0.15 -2.34
CA ASP A 293 -16.91 -0.20 -1.46
C ASP A 293 -16.66 -1.19 -0.31
N GLU A 294 -16.06 -2.35 -0.58
CA GLU A 294 -15.68 -3.35 0.41
C GLU A 294 -14.67 -2.78 1.42
N ALA A 295 -13.64 -2.09 0.97
CA ALA A 295 -12.66 -1.41 1.82
C ALA A 295 -13.26 -0.22 2.59
N GLY A 296 -14.49 0.19 2.29
CA GLY A 296 -15.21 1.26 2.97
C GLY A 296 -14.86 2.67 2.48
N ILE A 297 -14.27 2.83 1.29
CA ILE A 297 -14.02 4.15 0.72
C ILE A 297 -15.33 4.74 0.18
N PRO A 298 -15.83 5.86 0.73
CA PRO A 298 -17.02 6.52 0.19
C PRO A 298 -16.80 6.95 -1.27
N ARG A 299 -17.79 6.74 -2.11
CA ARG A 299 -17.66 7.04 -3.55
C ARG A 299 -17.43 8.52 -3.83
N ASP A 300 -18.06 9.40 -3.07
CA ASP A 300 -17.87 10.85 -3.16
C ASP A 300 -16.42 11.30 -2.90
N TRP A 301 -15.56 10.44 -2.31
CA TRP A 301 -14.16 10.77 -2.08
C TRP A 301 -13.30 10.66 -3.34
N TYR A 302 -13.70 9.86 -4.33
CA TYR A 302 -12.88 9.62 -5.52
C TYR A 302 -13.61 9.77 -6.85
N GLU A 303 -14.96 9.80 -6.85
CA GLU A 303 -15.77 10.12 -8.02
C GLU A 303 -15.96 11.64 -8.10
N ASN A 304 -15.41 12.27 -9.11
CA ASN A 304 -15.76 13.65 -9.48
C ASN A 304 -16.87 13.63 -10.53
N GLU A 305 -17.61 14.74 -10.71
CA GLU A 305 -18.64 14.87 -11.77
C GLU A 305 -18.09 14.52 -13.15
N ASP A 306 -16.82 14.84 -13.43
CA ASP A 306 -16.13 14.47 -14.66
C ASP A 306 -15.85 12.96 -14.77
N SER A 307 -15.71 12.23 -13.65
CA SER A 307 -15.49 10.80 -13.64
C SER A 307 -16.77 10.01 -13.93
N VAL A 308 -17.92 10.54 -13.58
CA VAL A 308 -19.23 9.92 -13.90
C VAL A 308 -19.43 9.85 -15.40
N ASN A 309 -19.09 10.92 -16.12
CA ASN A 309 -19.17 10.94 -17.59
C ASN A 309 -18.13 10.02 -18.24
N ALA A 310 -16.94 9.90 -17.66
CA ALA A 310 -15.91 8.98 -18.11
C ALA A 310 -16.29 7.50 -17.89
N HIS A 311 -17.04 7.21 -16.83
CA HIS A 311 -17.51 5.86 -16.51
C HIS A 311 -18.54 5.36 -17.52
N GLN A 312 -19.41 6.23 -18.05
CA GLN A 312 -20.35 5.88 -19.12
C GLN A 312 -19.65 5.59 -20.46
N LEU A 313 -18.46 6.15 -20.67
CA LEU A 313 -17.64 5.96 -21.86
C LEU A 313 -16.56 4.87 -21.69
N ALA A 314 -16.29 4.41 -20.46
CA ALA A 314 -15.28 3.41 -20.17
C ALA A 314 -15.45 2.12 -20.97
N PRO A 315 -16.66 1.52 -21.09
CA PRO A 315 -16.87 0.31 -21.89
C PRO A 315 -16.58 0.52 -23.39
N VAL A 316 -16.85 1.71 -23.90
CA VAL A 316 -16.61 2.04 -25.32
C VAL A 316 -15.11 2.25 -25.57
N ARG A 317 -14.41 2.93 -24.65
CA ARG A 317 -12.96 3.13 -24.72
C ARG A 317 -12.18 1.83 -24.53
N GLU A 318 -12.62 0.97 -23.62
CA GLU A 318 -12.02 -0.34 -23.38
C GLU A 318 -12.16 -1.22 -24.62
N ARG A 319 -13.35 -1.27 -25.25
CA ARG A 319 -13.58 -1.97 -26.52
C ARG A 319 -12.78 -1.39 -27.68
N LEU A 320 -12.67 -0.07 -27.77
CA LEU A 320 -11.85 0.58 -28.82
C LEU A 320 -10.36 0.28 -28.61
N SER A 321 -9.87 0.29 -27.39
CA SER A 321 -8.49 -0.06 -27.07
C SER A 321 -8.21 -1.52 -27.40
N ASP A 322 -9.13 -2.43 -27.11
CA ASP A 322 -9.03 -3.86 -27.44
C ASP A 322 -9.04 -4.08 -28.95
N ILE A 323 -9.90 -3.38 -29.69
CA ILE A 323 -9.96 -3.44 -31.16
C ILE A 323 -8.67 -2.92 -31.79
N ILE A 324 -8.14 -1.78 -31.32
CA ILE A 324 -6.89 -1.19 -31.82
C ILE A 324 -5.71 -2.12 -31.51
N SER A 325 -5.68 -2.76 -30.34
CA SER A 325 -4.65 -3.74 -29.99
C SER A 325 -4.69 -4.97 -30.88
N LEU A 326 -5.88 -5.49 -31.20
CA LEU A 326 -6.08 -6.62 -32.08
C LEU A 326 -5.72 -6.30 -33.56
N GLU A 327 -6.02 -5.08 -34.02
CA GLU A 327 -5.64 -4.64 -35.37
C GLU A 327 -4.13 -4.44 -35.52
N MET A 328 -3.45 -3.97 -34.48
CA MET A 328 -1.99 -3.85 -34.47
C MET A 328 -1.28 -5.21 -34.41
N GLU A 329 -1.87 -6.21 -33.72
CA GLU A 329 -1.34 -7.58 -33.71
C GLU A 329 -1.54 -8.32 -35.06
N ASN A 330 -2.59 -7.99 -35.79
CA ASN A 330 -2.86 -8.59 -37.12
C ASN A 330 -2.13 -7.89 -38.26
N ALA A 331 -1.49 -6.74 -38.03
CA ALA A 331 -0.73 -5.97 -39.01
C ALA A 331 0.79 -6.22 -38.95
N THR A 332 1.24 -7.13 -38.09
CA THR A 332 2.63 -7.61 -37.94
C THR A 332 2.72 -9.09 -38.22
#